data_dac0e86aa66edc4f20502b7dbe79a703
#
_entry.id   dac0e86aa66edc4f20502b7dbe79a703
#
_cell.length_a   1.000
_cell.length_b   1.000
_cell.length_c   1.000
_cell.angle_alpha   90.00
_cell.angle_beta   90.00
_cell.angle_gamma   90.00
#
_symmetry.space_group_name_H-M   'P 1'
#
loop_
_entity.id
_entity.type
_entity.pdbx_description
1 polymer ?
#
loop_
_entity_poly.entity_id
_entity_poly.type
_entity_poly.pdbx_seq_one_letter_code
_entity_poly.pdbx_strand_id
1 'polypeptide(L)'
;MRKKTPKLAIIPTNTLKDNNMAASPEAKFTEEKILWVKHHTPKLITFAISRPESYRFKAGQFSRLGFYEGEGFIWRAYSIVSAEYADTLEYFAVLIQDGPMSARFAKMQQGDTILLDKNATGFLLPERFPDGKDLVMLCTGSGIAPFLSILEQPEIRQRFDTVNLIHSVSFPEELIFNDRLAALTEHPLVGEYGHSFRFVPVTTRAANPSGLSGKRIPELLKNNESRPSKLRLNA
;
A
#
# COMPACT_ATOMS: atom_id res chain seq x y z
N MET A 1 54.70 -75.86 -16.23
CA MET A 1 54.20 -74.87 -15.27
C MET A 1 53.70 -73.64 -16.00
N ARG A 2 52.36 -73.53 -16.17
CA ARG A 2 51.74 -72.35 -16.84
C ARG A 2 51.26 -71.39 -15.77
N LYS A 3 51.82 -70.18 -15.73
CA LYS A 3 51.40 -69.08 -14.84
C LYS A 3 50.04 -68.55 -15.26
N LYS A 4 49.03 -68.61 -14.38
CA LYS A 4 47.72 -68.01 -14.58
C LYS A 4 47.83 -66.49 -14.30
N THR A 5 47.47 -65.68 -15.31
CA THR A 5 47.31 -64.26 -15.19
C THR A 5 46.01 -63.95 -14.44
N PRO A 6 45.97 -63.05 -13.48
CA PRO A 6 44.73 -62.67 -12.80
C PRO A 6 43.84 -61.83 -13.72
N LYS A 7 42.55 -62.18 -13.79
CA LYS A 7 41.50 -61.43 -14.47
C LYS A 7 41.23 -60.15 -13.65
N LEU A 8 41.41 -59.01 -14.27
CA LEU A 8 41.01 -57.70 -13.75
C LEU A 8 39.48 -57.66 -13.75
N ALA A 9 38.88 -57.43 -12.56
CA ALA A 9 37.44 -57.22 -12.41
C ALA A 9 37.13 -55.77 -12.85
N ILE A 10 36.27 -55.65 -13.90
CA ILE A 10 35.74 -54.36 -14.34
C ILE A 10 34.69 -53.96 -13.34
N ILE A 11 34.94 -52.90 -12.57
CA ILE A 11 33.96 -52.24 -11.72
C ILE A 11 33.08 -51.37 -12.63
N PRO A 12 31.73 -51.54 -12.64
CA PRO A 12 30.89 -50.66 -13.44
C PRO A 12 30.97 -49.25 -12.84
N THR A 13 31.38 -48.30 -13.64
CA THR A 13 31.30 -46.90 -13.35
C THR A 13 29.83 -46.50 -13.20
N ASN A 14 29.41 -46.37 -11.94
CA ASN A 14 28.13 -45.81 -11.58
C ASN A 14 28.18 -44.33 -12.01
N THR A 15 27.50 -44.00 -13.11
CA THR A 15 27.26 -42.64 -13.56
C THR A 15 26.47 -41.93 -12.46
N LEU A 16 27.20 -41.19 -11.62
CA LEU A 16 26.63 -40.15 -10.80
C LEU A 16 25.96 -39.18 -11.79
N LYS A 17 24.64 -39.30 -11.90
CA LYS A 17 23.85 -38.23 -12.46
C LYS A 17 24.13 -37.02 -11.53
N ASP A 18 24.92 -36.11 -12.01
CA ASP A 18 25.00 -34.78 -11.47
C ASP A 18 23.59 -34.20 -11.50
N ASN A 19 22.90 -34.33 -10.35
CA ASN A 19 21.76 -33.51 -10.02
C ASN A 19 22.31 -32.10 -9.77
N ASN A 20 22.71 -31.44 -10.85
CA ASN A 20 22.84 -30.01 -10.91
C ASN A 20 21.39 -29.47 -10.88
N MET A 21 20.74 -29.53 -9.71
CA MET A 21 19.64 -28.64 -9.41
C MET A 21 20.24 -27.23 -9.40
N ALA A 22 20.26 -26.62 -10.58
CA ALA A 22 20.38 -25.17 -10.67
C ALA A 22 19.34 -24.64 -9.67
N ALA A 23 19.81 -23.94 -8.64
CA ALA A 23 18.95 -23.25 -7.70
C ALA A 23 17.96 -22.46 -8.56
N SER A 24 16.68 -22.79 -8.44
CA SER A 24 15.61 -22.06 -9.14
C SER A 24 15.88 -20.60 -8.81
N PRO A 25 15.92 -19.68 -9.81
CA PRO A 25 16.12 -18.26 -9.52
C PRO A 25 15.07 -17.91 -8.45
N GLU A 26 15.55 -17.46 -7.28
CA GLU A 26 14.65 -17.13 -6.16
C GLU A 26 13.50 -16.29 -6.71
N ALA A 27 12.29 -16.79 -6.56
CA ALA A 27 11.11 -16.09 -7.09
C ALA A 27 11.14 -14.65 -6.58
N LYS A 28 11.03 -13.66 -7.46
CA LYS A 28 11.05 -12.23 -7.12
C LYS A 28 9.81 -11.79 -6.33
N PHE A 29 8.91 -12.69 -6.06
CA PHE A 29 7.64 -12.46 -5.38
C PHE A 29 7.31 -13.59 -4.42
N THR A 30 6.35 -13.33 -3.53
CA THR A 30 5.71 -14.32 -2.66
C THR A 30 4.24 -14.45 -3.01
N GLU A 31 3.62 -15.57 -2.63
CA GLU A 31 2.19 -15.80 -2.73
C GLU A 31 1.55 -15.51 -1.37
N GLU A 32 0.72 -14.50 -1.33
CA GLU A 32 0.07 -14.05 -0.11
C GLU A 32 -1.43 -14.36 -0.13
N LYS A 33 -2.02 -14.51 1.06
CA LYS A 33 -3.45 -14.73 1.20
C LYS A 33 -4.20 -13.43 1.38
N ILE A 34 -5.33 -13.30 0.66
CA ILE A 34 -6.31 -12.26 0.93
C ILE A 34 -6.95 -12.56 2.29
N LEU A 35 -6.81 -11.64 3.23
CA LEU A 35 -7.36 -11.78 4.57
C LEU A 35 -8.79 -11.25 4.67
N TRP A 36 -9.07 -10.17 3.99
CA TRP A 36 -10.41 -9.59 3.83
C TRP A 36 -10.45 -8.66 2.61
N VAL A 37 -11.66 -8.44 2.10
CA VAL A 37 -11.97 -7.47 1.05
C VAL A 37 -13.22 -6.71 1.46
N LYS A 38 -13.21 -5.37 1.28
CA LYS A 38 -14.35 -4.51 1.51
C LYS A 38 -14.62 -3.66 0.27
N HIS A 39 -15.80 -3.83 -0.32
CA HIS A 39 -16.32 -2.96 -1.36
C HIS A 39 -17.04 -1.77 -0.72
N HIS A 40 -16.57 -0.57 -0.95
CA HIS A 40 -17.16 0.67 -0.42
C HIS A 40 -18.15 1.28 -1.41
N THR A 41 -17.81 1.22 -2.68
CA THR A 41 -18.65 1.61 -3.82
C THR A 41 -18.42 0.60 -4.95
N PRO A 42 -19.18 0.65 -6.06
CA PRO A 42 -18.89 -0.20 -7.22
C PRO A 42 -17.47 -0.03 -7.80
N LYS A 43 -16.76 1.05 -7.43
CA LYS A 43 -15.42 1.37 -7.95
C LYS A 43 -14.33 1.36 -6.89
N LEU A 44 -14.64 1.36 -5.61
CA LEU A 44 -13.66 1.51 -4.55
C LEU A 44 -13.63 0.30 -3.65
N ILE A 45 -12.45 -0.30 -3.52
CA ILE A 45 -12.21 -1.42 -2.62
C ILE A 45 -11.01 -1.16 -1.72
N THR A 46 -11.09 -1.67 -0.50
CA THR A 46 -9.94 -1.89 0.37
C THR A 46 -9.81 -3.37 0.64
N PHE A 47 -8.60 -3.83 0.84
CA PHE A 47 -8.33 -5.23 1.17
C PHE A 47 -7.02 -5.35 1.95
N ALA A 48 -6.90 -6.45 2.69
CA ALA A 48 -5.66 -6.82 3.36
C ALA A 48 -5.16 -8.17 2.86
N ILE A 49 -3.84 -8.30 2.85
CA ILE A 49 -3.15 -9.55 2.56
C ILE A 49 -2.24 -9.93 3.72
N SER A 50 -1.86 -11.21 3.77
CA SER A 50 -0.79 -11.66 4.67
C SER A 50 0.49 -10.89 4.40
N ARG A 51 1.29 -10.69 5.45
CA ARG A 51 2.59 -10.03 5.37
C ARG A 51 3.68 -11.06 5.65
N PRO A 52 4.60 -11.32 4.70
CA PRO A 52 5.75 -12.16 4.99
C PRO A 52 6.55 -11.61 6.16
N GLU A 53 7.02 -12.46 7.05
CA GLU A 53 7.81 -12.06 8.23
C GLU A 53 9.05 -11.23 7.84
N SER A 54 9.65 -11.52 6.69
CA SER A 54 10.82 -10.80 6.15
C SER A 54 10.46 -9.52 5.41
N TYR A 55 9.16 -9.24 5.12
CA TYR A 55 8.77 -8.09 4.32
C TYR A 55 8.93 -6.79 5.08
N ARG A 56 9.79 -5.91 4.55
CA ARG A 56 10.04 -4.57 5.13
C ARG A 56 9.66 -3.49 4.12
N PHE A 57 9.04 -2.44 4.62
CA PHE A 57 8.71 -1.25 3.85
C PHE A 57 8.78 -0.01 4.75
N LYS A 58 8.84 1.15 4.12
CA LYS A 58 8.74 2.46 4.75
C LYS A 58 7.38 3.08 4.44
N ALA A 59 6.80 3.76 5.40
CA ALA A 59 5.54 4.49 5.20
C ALA A 59 5.65 5.42 3.99
N GLY A 60 4.62 5.40 3.14
CA GLY A 60 4.62 6.13 1.86
C GLY A 60 5.10 5.34 0.66
N GLN A 61 5.63 4.13 0.84
CA GLN A 61 6.00 3.22 -0.24
C GLN A 61 4.79 2.48 -0.83
N PHE A 62 5.02 1.83 -1.96
CA PHE A 62 4.09 0.95 -2.64
C PHE A 62 4.69 -0.43 -2.86
N SER A 63 3.83 -1.42 -3.02
CA SER A 63 4.18 -2.77 -3.48
C SER A 63 3.72 -2.97 -4.91
N ARG A 64 4.35 -3.88 -5.63
CA ARG A 64 3.75 -4.45 -6.84
C ARG A 64 2.94 -5.66 -6.44
N LEU A 65 1.66 -5.64 -6.80
CA LEU A 65 0.75 -6.77 -6.62
C LEU A 65 0.44 -7.39 -7.96
N GLY A 66 0.24 -8.70 -7.98
CA GLY A 66 0.00 -9.41 -9.22
C GLY A 66 -0.91 -10.62 -9.08
N PHE A 67 -1.30 -11.14 -10.24
CA PHE A 67 -2.01 -12.41 -10.38
C PHE A 67 -1.39 -13.22 -11.51
N TYR A 68 -1.53 -14.53 -11.43
CA TYR A 68 -1.24 -15.41 -12.57
C TYR A 68 -2.20 -15.11 -13.73
N GLU A 69 -1.67 -15.05 -14.95
CA GLU A 69 -2.45 -14.82 -16.16
C GLU A 69 -1.88 -15.66 -17.31
N GLY A 70 -2.55 -16.77 -17.65
CA GLY A 70 -2.01 -17.76 -18.57
C GLY A 70 -0.67 -18.32 -18.09
N GLU A 71 0.36 -18.26 -18.93
CA GLU A 71 1.75 -18.63 -18.59
C GLU A 71 2.55 -17.47 -17.99
N GLY A 72 1.94 -16.31 -17.77
CA GLY A 72 2.59 -15.09 -17.29
C GLY A 72 1.92 -14.50 -16.04
N PHE A 73 2.14 -13.22 -15.88
CA PHE A 73 1.68 -12.47 -14.72
C PHE A 73 1.16 -11.12 -15.14
N ILE A 74 0.13 -10.65 -14.45
CA ILE A 74 -0.27 -9.26 -14.48
C ILE A 74 0.17 -8.57 -13.19
N TRP A 75 0.81 -7.40 -13.30
CA TRP A 75 1.35 -6.64 -12.17
C TRP A 75 0.93 -5.19 -12.22
N ARG A 76 0.63 -4.60 -11.04
CA ARG A 76 0.45 -3.14 -10.87
C ARG A 76 0.97 -2.72 -9.50
N ALA A 77 1.34 -1.45 -9.42
CA ALA A 77 1.78 -0.80 -8.18
C ALA A 77 0.57 -0.31 -7.38
N TYR A 78 0.60 -0.57 -6.07
CA TYR A 78 -0.39 -0.11 -5.10
C TYR A 78 0.31 0.41 -3.85
N SER A 79 0.00 1.65 -3.47
CA SER A 79 0.52 2.23 -2.24
C SER A 79 0.04 1.43 -1.03
N ILE A 80 0.95 1.20 -0.10
CA ILE A 80 0.65 0.52 1.17
C ILE A 80 -0.11 1.49 2.06
N VAL A 81 -1.24 1.04 2.60
CA VAL A 81 -2.11 1.82 3.50
C VAL A 81 -1.75 1.58 4.96
N SER A 82 -1.36 0.35 5.31
CA SER A 82 -1.01 -0.03 6.67
C SER A 82 0.27 0.66 7.18
N ALA A 83 0.38 0.79 8.50
CA ALA A 83 1.59 1.27 9.16
C ALA A 83 2.77 0.30 9.00
N GLU A 84 4.01 0.79 9.19
CA GLU A 84 5.22 -0.05 9.11
C GLU A 84 5.21 -1.19 10.12
N TYR A 85 4.58 -0.99 11.27
CA TYR A 85 4.50 -1.97 12.37
C TYR A 85 3.30 -2.92 12.28
N ALA A 86 2.40 -2.74 11.29
CA ALA A 86 1.22 -3.60 11.14
C ALA A 86 1.58 -5.04 10.75
N ASP A 87 0.85 -6.01 11.26
CA ASP A 87 1.06 -7.45 10.96
C ASP A 87 0.55 -7.85 9.57
N THR A 88 -0.23 -6.98 8.92
CA THR A 88 -0.82 -7.21 7.59
C THR A 88 -0.49 -6.06 6.64
N LEU A 89 -0.62 -6.32 5.34
CA LEU A 89 -0.50 -5.29 4.33
C LEU A 89 -1.87 -4.91 3.81
N GLU A 90 -2.27 -3.66 4.03
CA GLU A 90 -3.53 -3.11 3.54
C GLU A 90 -3.32 -2.27 2.29
N TYR A 91 -4.31 -2.32 1.40
CA TYR A 91 -4.31 -1.59 0.13
C TYR A 91 -5.66 -0.97 -0.16
N PHE A 92 -5.61 0.10 -0.94
CA PHE A 92 -6.77 0.76 -1.50
C PHE A 92 -6.66 0.78 -3.03
N ALA A 93 -7.70 0.31 -3.70
CA ALA A 93 -7.73 0.25 -5.15
C ALA A 93 -9.00 0.87 -5.72
N VAL A 94 -8.84 1.52 -6.89
CA VAL A 94 -9.93 2.01 -7.73
C VAL A 94 -10.12 1.00 -8.87
N LEU A 95 -11.32 0.47 -9.00
CA LEU A 95 -11.69 -0.42 -10.09
C LEU A 95 -11.94 0.40 -11.36
N ILE A 96 -11.11 0.20 -12.37
CA ILE A 96 -11.19 0.87 -13.67
C ILE A 96 -11.92 -0.05 -14.64
N GLN A 97 -12.87 0.48 -15.38
CA GLN A 97 -13.55 -0.26 -16.43
C GLN A 97 -12.52 -0.85 -17.41
N ASP A 98 -12.72 -2.12 -17.80
CA ASP A 98 -11.84 -2.87 -18.71
C ASP A 98 -10.38 -3.01 -18.23
N GLY A 99 -10.10 -2.64 -16.99
CA GLY A 99 -8.79 -2.83 -16.39
C GLY A 99 -8.57 -4.30 -15.97
N PRO A 100 -7.50 -4.98 -16.48
CA PRO A 100 -7.30 -6.40 -16.18
C PRO A 100 -7.09 -6.68 -14.68
N MET A 101 -6.40 -5.81 -13.94
CA MET A 101 -6.32 -5.92 -12.46
C MET A 101 -7.67 -5.68 -11.81
N SER A 102 -8.46 -4.73 -12.31
CA SER A 102 -9.78 -4.42 -11.76
C SER A 102 -10.75 -5.59 -11.91
N ALA A 103 -10.69 -6.32 -13.02
CA ALA A 103 -11.49 -7.53 -13.24
C ALA A 103 -11.14 -8.65 -12.23
N ARG A 104 -9.87 -8.75 -11.80
CA ARG A 104 -9.43 -9.68 -10.75
C ARG A 104 -9.91 -9.22 -9.38
N PHE A 105 -9.67 -7.96 -9.04
CA PHE A 105 -10.08 -7.37 -7.77
C PHE A 105 -11.60 -7.40 -7.54
N ALA A 106 -12.40 -7.21 -8.59
CA ALA A 106 -13.87 -7.25 -8.48
C ALA A 106 -14.41 -8.64 -8.06
N LYS A 107 -13.63 -9.70 -8.31
CA LYS A 107 -13.99 -11.10 -7.99
C LYS A 107 -13.23 -11.65 -6.78
N MET A 108 -12.28 -10.88 -6.25
CA MET A 108 -11.39 -11.30 -5.18
C MET A 108 -12.16 -11.54 -3.88
N GLN A 109 -11.82 -12.65 -3.21
CA GLN A 109 -12.45 -13.06 -1.95
C GLN A 109 -11.39 -13.40 -0.90
N GLN A 110 -11.82 -13.46 0.35
CA GLN A 110 -10.97 -13.96 1.43
C GLN A 110 -10.50 -15.38 1.14
N GLY A 111 -9.21 -15.63 1.36
CA GLY A 111 -8.57 -16.92 1.09
C GLY A 111 -7.95 -17.05 -0.30
N ASP A 112 -8.30 -16.18 -1.23
CA ASP A 112 -7.66 -16.13 -2.55
C ASP A 112 -6.16 -15.83 -2.43
N THR A 113 -5.42 -16.16 -3.48
CA THR A 113 -3.98 -15.90 -3.57
C THR A 113 -3.72 -14.67 -4.42
N ILE A 114 -2.83 -13.81 -3.95
CA ILE A 114 -2.28 -12.66 -4.66
C ILE A 114 -0.76 -12.72 -4.62
N LEU A 115 -0.11 -12.25 -5.67
CA LEU A 115 1.34 -12.18 -5.75
C LEU A 115 1.83 -10.85 -5.21
N LEU A 116 2.85 -10.88 -4.34
CA LEU A 116 3.50 -9.72 -3.75
C LEU A 116 4.97 -9.70 -4.18
N ASP A 117 5.42 -8.61 -4.83
CA ASP A 117 6.84 -8.38 -5.07
C ASP A 117 7.58 -8.30 -3.72
N LYS A 118 8.73 -8.98 -3.61
CA LYS A 118 9.51 -9.04 -2.35
C LYS A 118 10.00 -7.68 -1.86
N ASN A 119 10.00 -6.65 -2.71
CA ASN A 119 10.51 -5.33 -2.39
C ASN A 119 9.42 -4.27 -2.50
N ALA A 120 9.25 -3.50 -1.43
CA ALA A 120 8.54 -2.23 -1.50
C ALA A 120 9.42 -1.17 -2.17
N THR A 121 8.80 -0.26 -2.91
CA THR A 121 9.47 0.82 -3.62
C THR A 121 8.72 2.14 -3.42
N GLY A 122 9.35 3.26 -3.74
CA GLY A 122 8.74 4.59 -3.64
C GLY A 122 9.63 5.57 -2.88
N PHE A 123 9.42 6.85 -3.14
CA PHE A 123 10.27 7.93 -2.65
C PHE A 123 9.49 8.98 -1.84
N LEU A 124 8.19 8.75 -1.59
CA LEU A 124 7.40 9.58 -0.68
C LEU A 124 7.68 9.16 0.76
N LEU A 125 8.91 9.40 1.19
CA LEU A 125 9.42 8.95 2.48
C LEU A 125 9.46 10.09 3.48
N PRO A 126 8.96 9.88 4.71
CA PRO A 126 8.95 10.91 5.75
C PRO A 126 10.32 11.54 6.01
N GLU A 127 11.39 10.78 5.98
CA GLU A 127 12.76 11.27 6.17
C GLU A 127 13.26 12.24 5.08
N ARG A 128 12.55 12.30 3.94
CA ARG A 128 12.83 13.23 2.83
C ARG A 128 12.05 14.51 2.91
N PHE A 129 11.13 14.62 3.83
CA PHE A 129 10.35 15.86 4.00
C PHE A 129 11.26 16.94 4.56
N PRO A 130 11.21 18.17 4.03
CA PRO A 130 11.97 19.28 4.61
C PRO A 130 11.51 19.55 6.02
N ASP A 131 12.39 20.08 6.84
CA ASP A 131 12.04 20.54 8.18
C ASP A 131 11.11 21.74 8.10
N GLY A 132 10.22 21.85 9.07
CA GLY A 132 9.23 22.92 9.13
C GLY A 132 8.31 22.72 10.34
N LYS A 133 7.42 23.70 10.56
CA LYS A 133 6.41 23.60 11.62
C LYS A 133 5.17 22.87 11.16
N ASP A 134 4.76 23.09 9.92
CA ASP A 134 3.51 22.59 9.36
C ASP A 134 3.79 21.61 8.23
N LEU A 135 3.27 20.40 8.34
CA LEU A 135 3.21 19.45 7.24
C LEU A 135 1.85 19.56 6.56
N VAL A 136 1.86 19.78 5.22
CA VAL A 136 0.65 19.80 4.42
C VAL A 136 0.72 18.69 3.37
N MET A 137 -0.17 17.73 3.49
CA MET A 137 -0.31 16.61 2.56
C MET A 137 -1.52 16.84 1.66
N LEU A 138 -1.32 16.81 0.35
CA LEU A 138 -2.34 17.07 -0.66
C LEU A 138 -2.52 15.83 -1.52
N CYS A 139 -3.75 15.31 -1.62
CA CYS A 139 -4.02 14.14 -2.45
C CYS A 139 -5.39 14.20 -3.13
N THR A 140 -5.50 13.41 -4.18
CA THR A 140 -6.76 13.18 -4.90
C THR A 140 -7.02 11.68 -5.02
N GLY A 141 -8.28 11.28 -4.88
CA GLY A 141 -8.70 9.89 -5.06
C GLY A 141 -7.83 8.89 -4.29
N SER A 142 -7.28 7.88 -4.97
CA SER A 142 -6.44 6.85 -4.34
C SER A 142 -5.07 7.33 -3.85
N GLY A 143 -4.67 8.55 -4.18
CA GLY A 143 -3.43 9.16 -3.66
C GLY A 143 -3.41 9.37 -2.14
N ILE A 144 -4.53 9.17 -1.45
CA ILE A 144 -4.59 9.17 0.02
C ILE A 144 -3.84 7.98 0.63
N ALA A 145 -3.77 6.85 -0.06
CA ALA A 145 -3.25 5.59 0.48
C ALA A 145 -1.87 5.71 1.16
N PRO A 146 -0.82 6.28 0.52
CA PRO A 146 0.49 6.41 1.17
C PRO A 146 0.46 7.35 2.37
N PHE A 147 -0.43 8.35 2.38
CA PHE A 147 -0.55 9.26 3.51
C PHE A 147 -1.20 8.62 4.73
N LEU A 148 -2.09 7.65 4.55
CA LEU A 148 -2.63 6.86 5.68
C LEU A 148 -1.51 6.13 6.41
N SER A 149 -0.63 5.46 5.68
CA SER A 149 0.55 4.80 6.25
C SER A 149 1.47 5.80 6.99
N ILE A 150 1.71 6.98 6.41
CA ILE A 150 2.55 8.03 7.01
C ILE A 150 1.92 8.61 8.28
N LEU A 151 0.61 8.82 8.29
CA LEU A 151 -0.12 9.42 9.42
C LEU A 151 -0.12 8.54 10.67
N GLU A 152 0.05 7.25 10.52
CA GLU A 152 0.14 6.30 11.62
C GLU A 152 1.57 6.17 12.19
N GLN A 153 2.57 6.91 11.64
CA GLN A 153 3.94 6.91 12.17
C GLN A 153 4.08 7.98 13.27
N PRO A 154 4.46 7.61 14.51
CA PRO A 154 4.65 8.56 15.60
C PRO A 154 5.65 9.67 15.28
N GLU A 155 6.73 9.36 14.56
CA GLU A 155 7.80 10.28 14.21
C GLU A 155 7.30 11.49 13.41
N ILE A 156 6.28 11.30 12.57
CA ILE A 156 5.66 12.40 11.82
C ILE A 156 4.93 13.36 12.75
N ARG A 157 4.25 12.82 13.74
CA ARG A 157 3.49 13.62 14.72
C ARG A 157 4.40 14.36 15.68
N GLN A 158 5.54 13.79 16.00
CA GLN A 158 6.55 14.41 16.86
C GLN A 158 7.34 15.50 16.12
N ARG A 159 7.55 15.34 14.82
CA ARG A 159 8.40 16.23 14.03
C ARG A 159 7.71 17.54 13.62
N PHE A 160 6.40 17.55 13.46
CA PHE A 160 5.64 18.71 12.98
C PHE A 160 4.63 19.19 14.01
N ASP A 161 4.58 20.51 14.23
CA ASP A 161 3.62 21.16 15.15
C ASP A 161 2.17 20.95 14.65
N THR A 162 1.96 20.99 13.33
CA THR A 162 0.68 20.65 12.70
C THR A 162 0.85 19.73 11.50
N VAL A 163 -0.10 18.81 11.35
CA VAL A 163 -0.18 17.88 10.22
C VAL A 163 -1.55 18.05 9.56
N ASN A 164 -1.57 18.49 8.32
CA ASN A 164 -2.78 18.80 7.58
C ASN A 164 -2.90 17.85 6.38
N LEU A 165 -4.01 17.13 6.27
CA LEU A 165 -4.34 16.31 5.12
C LEU A 165 -5.51 16.91 4.36
N ILE A 166 -5.31 17.27 3.09
CA ILE A 166 -6.35 17.73 2.17
C ILE A 166 -6.58 16.64 1.15
N HIS A 167 -7.75 16.00 1.20
CA HIS A 167 -8.13 14.92 0.30
C HIS A 167 -9.28 15.35 -0.61
N SER A 168 -9.05 15.38 -1.91
CA SER A 168 -10.05 15.76 -2.91
C SER A 168 -10.54 14.53 -3.67
N VAL A 169 -11.86 14.40 -3.75
CA VAL A 169 -12.58 13.35 -4.50
C VAL A 169 -13.67 13.98 -5.36
N SER A 170 -14.36 13.19 -6.18
CA SER A 170 -15.48 13.69 -6.98
C SER A 170 -16.75 13.82 -6.16
N PHE A 171 -17.07 12.83 -5.35
CA PHE A 171 -18.32 12.70 -4.63
C PHE A 171 -18.09 12.32 -3.16
N PRO A 172 -19.01 12.68 -2.23
CA PRO A 172 -18.85 12.39 -0.79
C PRO A 172 -18.69 10.90 -0.46
N GLU A 173 -19.34 10.01 -1.18
CA GLU A 173 -19.24 8.56 -0.98
C GLU A 173 -17.86 7.98 -1.28
N GLU A 174 -16.98 8.76 -1.91
CA GLU A 174 -15.59 8.38 -2.16
C GLU A 174 -14.67 8.72 -0.96
N LEU A 175 -15.17 9.43 0.06
CA LEU A 175 -14.46 9.76 1.30
C LEU A 175 -14.48 8.59 2.29
N ILE A 176 -14.06 7.42 1.85
CA ILE A 176 -14.19 6.14 2.57
C ILE A 176 -13.31 5.99 3.82
N PHE A 177 -12.38 6.91 4.04
CA PHE A 177 -11.45 6.87 5.16
C PHE A 177 -11.76 7.87 6.27
N ASN A 178 -12.92 8.55 6.23
CA ASN A 178 -13.31 9.53 7.25
C ASN A 178 -13.24 8.94 8.66
N ASP A 179 -13.82 7.77 8.89
CA ASP A 179 -13.83 7.12 10.20
C ASP A 179 -12.42 6.72 10.66
N ARG A 180 -11.58 6.20 9.73
CA ARG A 180 -10.17 5.85 10.05
C ARG A 180 -9.38 7.09 10.43
N LEU A 181 -9.57 8.21 9.72
CA LEU A 181 -8.88 9.46 10.01
C LEU A 181 -9.35 10.08 11.33
N ALA A 182 -10.65 10.01 11.64
CA ALA A 182 -11.19 10.44 12.92
C ALA A 182 -10.62 9.60 14.08
N ALA A 183 -10.53 8.28 13.90
CA ALA A 183 -9.99 7.36 14.89
C ALA A 183 -8.48 7.58 15.19
N LEU A 184 -7.74 8.34 14.39
CA LEU A 184 -6.35 8.69 14.69
C LEU A 184 -6.16 9.46 15.99
N THR A 185 -7.19 10.17 16.46
CA THR A 185 -7.17 10.88 17.75
C THR A 185 -7.18 9.95 18.96
N GLU A 186 -7.66 8.72 18.78
CA GLU A 186 -7.74 7.67 19.79
C GLU A 186 -6.71 6.56 19.57
N HIS A 187 -5.89 6.70 18.53
CA HIS A 187 -4.93 5.66 18.15
C HIS A 187 -3.82 5.51 19.20
N PRO A 188 -3.46 4.29 19.64
CA PRO A 188 -2.53 4.07 20.76
C PRO A 188 -1.16 4.73 20.62
N LEU A 189 -0.65 4.89 19.39
CA LEU A 189 0.69 5.42 19.15
C LEU A 189 0.71 6.88 18.70
N VAL A 190 -0.39 7.39 18.14
CA VAL A 190 -0.41 8.77 17.58
C VAL A 190 -1.55 9.62 18.14
N GLY A 191 -2.42 9.06 18.97
CA GLY A 191 -3.59 9.77 19.51
C GLY A 191 -3.23 10.96 20.40
N GLU A 192 -2.13 10.90 21.17
CA GLU A 192 -1.65 12.02 21.99
C GLU A 192 -1.34 13.27 21.17
N TYR A 193 -1.04 13.11 19.87
CA TYR A 193 -0.80 14.20 18.91
C TYR A 193 -2.06 14.57 18.10
N GLY A 194 -3.22 14.05 18.46
CA GLY A 194 -4.49 14.25 17.74
C GLY A 194 -4.85 15.73 17.56
N HIS A 195 -4.54 16.58 18.53
CA HIS A 195 -4.78 18.02 18.50
C HIS A 195 -4.03 18.75 17.38
N SER A 196 -2.92 18.19 16.89
CA SER A 196 -2.11 18.75 15.80
C SER A 196 -2.57 18.29 14.41
N PHE A 197 -3.45 17.29 14.33
CA PHE A 197 -3.94 16.75 13.04
C PHE A 197 -5.21 17.46 12.57
N ARG A 198 -5.24 17.78 11.28
CA ARG A 198 -6.41 18.34 10.62
C ARG A 198 -6.67 17.64 9.30
N PHE A 199 -7.90 17.19 9.13
CA PHE A 199 -8.36 16.60 7.89
C PHE A 199 -9.32 17.56 7.18
N VAL A 200 -9.11 17.78 5.88
CA VAL A 200 -9.94 18.65 5.04
C VAL A 200 -10.43 17.84 3.86
N PRO A 201 -11.64 17.28 3.94
CA PRO A 201 -12.26 16.62 2.81
C PRO A 201 -12.77 17.64 1.79
N VAL A 202 -12.54 17.37 0.51
CA VAL A 202 -12.94 18.22 -0.62
C VAL A 202 -13.70 17.38 -1.64
N THR A 203 -14.87 17.84 -2.06
CA THR A 203 -15.62 17.24 -3.17
C THR A 203 -15.70 18.21 -4.34
N THR A 204 -15.48 17.72 -5.56
CA THR A 204 -15.41 18.57 -6.75
C THR A 204 -16.70 18.59 -7.56
N ARG A 205 -17.57 17.59 -7.41
CA ARG A 205 -18.77 17.42 -8.24
C ARG A 205 -20.09 17.39 -7.45
N ALA A 206 -20.02 17.37 -6.13
CA ALA A 206 -21.19 17.39 -5.27
C ALA A 206 -20.90 18.22 -4.00
N ALA A 207 -21.97 18.66 -3.32
CA ALA A 207 -21.84 19.32 -2.02
C ALA A 207 -21.25 18.35 -0.97
N ASN A 208 -20.41 18.86 -0.10
CA ASN A 208 -19.86 18.14 1.03
C ASN A 208 -20.26 18.82 2.33
N PRO A 209 -21.16 18.23 3.13
CA PRO A 209 -21.59 18.82 4.40
C PRO A 209 -20.47 18.98 5.42
N SER A 210 -19.43 18.14 5.34
CA SER A 210 -18.33 18.07 6.31
C SER A 210 -17.02 18.70 5.81
N GLY A 211 -17.04 19.43 4.68
CA GLY A 211 -15.82 19.95 4.10
C GLY A 211 -16.04 20.96 2.98
N LEU A 212 -15.04 21.13 2.12
CA LEU A 212 -15.07 22.06 1.00
C LEU A 212 -15.70 21.43 -0.23
N SER A 213 -16.41 22.23 -1.04
CA SER A 213 -17.11 21.76 -2.23
C SER A 213 -16.83 22.65 -3.45
N GLY A 214 -16.93 22.05 -4.64
CA GLY A 214 -16.96 22.77 -5.91
C GLY A 214 -15.64 23.35 -6.41
N LYS A 215 -14.53 23.14 -5.67
CA LYS A 215 -13.19 23.67 -6.04
C LYS A 215 -12.17 22.54 -6.08
N ARG A 216 -11.20 22.66 -6.98
CA ARG A 216 -10.04 21.78 -7.02
C ARG A 216 -8.93 22.29 -6.10
N ILE A 217 -8.05 21.41 -5.62
CA ILE A 217 -6.92 21.77 -4.74
C ILE A 217 -6.11 22.98 -5.26
N PRO A 218 -5.72 23.08 -6.55
CA PRO A 218 -5.01 24.27 -7.06
C PRO A 218 -5.75 25.59 -6.88
N GLU A 219 -7.08 25.59 -6.97
CA GLU A 219 -7.92 26.78 -6.76
C GLU A 219 -7.97 27.16 -5.28
N LEU A 220 -8.08 26.16 -4.40
CA LEU A 220 -8.02 26.37 -2.94
C LEU A 220 -6.69 26.98 -2.51
N LEU A 221 -5.57 26.50 -3.09
CA LEU A 221 -4.24 27.04 -2.81
C LEU A 221 -4.10 28.50 -3.30
N LYS A 222 -4.56 28.84 -4.50
CA LYS A 222 -4.51 30.20 -5.05
C LYS A 222 -5.29 31.18 -4.19
N ASN A 223 -6.44 30.79 -3.67
CA ASN A 223 -7.32 31.65 -2.88
C ASN A 223 -6.93 31.69 -1.40
N ASN A 224 -5.82 31.07 -0.99
CA ASN A 224 -5.43 30.89 0.41
C ASN A 224 -6.51 30.23 1.30
N GLU A 225 -7.48 29.55 0.68
CA GLU A 225 -8.56 28.87 1.41
C GLU A 225 -8.09 27.59 2.08
N SER A 226 -6.95 27.06 1.66
CA SER A 226 -6.29 25.89 2.24
C SER A 226 -5.39 26.17 3.43
N ARG A 227 -5.24 27.46 3.84
CA ARG A 227 -4.45 27.79 5.03
C ARG A 227 -5.11 27.26 6.30
N PRO A 228 -4.38 26.56 7.18
CA PRO A 228 -4.92 25.99 8.42
C PRO A 228 -5.70 26.99 9.29
N SER A 229 -5.27 28.27 9.29
CA SER A 229 -5.93 29.35 10.04
C SER A 229 -7.30 29.76 9.50
N LYS A 230 -7.62 29.43 8.23
CA LYS A 230 -8.92 29.73 7.59
C LYS A 230 -9.83 28.53 7.49
N LEU A 231 -9.28 27.31 7.60
CA LEU A 231 -10.05 26.08 7.67
C LEU A 231 -10.55 25.89 9.12
N ARG A 232 -11.54 26.67 9.52
CA ARG A 232 -12.29 26.37 10.73
C ARG A 232 -13.11 25.11 10.43
N LEU A 233 -12.60 23.96 10.83
CA LEU A 233 -13.41 22.77 11.00
C LEU A 233 -14.34 23.10 12.19
N ASN A 234 -15.63 23.20 11.92
CA ASN A 234 -16.63 23.23 12.98
C ASN A 234 -16.45 21.93 13.79
N ALA A 235 -16.10 22.08 15.06
CA ALA A 235 -16.07 21.02 16.05
C ALA A 235 -17.47 20.46 16.28
#